data_bd4dc3e34f9ac88d7788d81e86c771c3
#
_entry.id   bd4dc3e34f9ac88d7788d81e86c771c3
#
_cell.length_a   1.000
_cell.length_b   1.000
_cell.length_c   1.000
_cell.angle_alpha   90.00
_cell.angle_beta   90.00
_cell.angle_gamma   90.00
#
_symmetry.space_group_name_H-M   'P 1'
#
loop_
_entity.id
_entity.type
_entity.pdbx_description
1 polymer ?
#
loop_
_entity_poly.entity_id
_entity_poly.type
_entity_poly.pdbx_seq_one_letter_code
_entity_poly.pdbx_strand_id
1 'polypeptide(L)'
;MAEDVPDPRELSSEKKNPMIFGDLLLEKQNTYETYYVRGRHSNVDCFYLAQNYFKLSVKQSERMRISCLFPQDLKNLNHILEDHVESDMTKKDFRKLCKTAWEKQHGFLIIDFSIRKHNGKYRRGLDEFYIPN
;
A
#
# COMPACT_ATOMS: atom_id res chain seq x y z
N MET A 1 -1.85 7.02 20.35
CA MET A 1 -1.01 8.18 20.09
C MET A 1 0.39 7.71 19.74
N ALA A 2 1.18 8.53 19.06
CA ALA A 2 2.52 8.12 18.63
C ALA A 2 3.44 7.73 19.80
N GLU A 3 3.23 8.30 20.98
CA GLU A 3 3.98 8.00 22.20
C GLU A 3 3.73 6.59 22.74
N ASP A 4 2.60 6.00 22.40
CA ASP A 4 2.21 4.66 22.86
C ASP A 4 2.67 3.55 21.90
N VAL A 5 3.32 3.90 20.80
CA VAL A 5 3.80 2.91 19.83
C VAL A 5 5.18 2.41 20.27
N PRO A 6 5.35 1.11 20.55
CA PRO A 6 6.64 0.56 20.96
C PRO A 6 7.69 0.69 19.85
N ASP A 7 8.95 0.75 20.24
CA ASP A 7 10.06 0.68 19.27
C ASP A 7 10.08 -0.73 18.66
N PRO A 8 10.25 -0.86 17.32
CA PRO A 8 10.36 -2.19 16.69
C PRO A 8 11.42 -3.10 17.30
N ARG A 9 12.48 -2.53 17.85
CA ARG A 9 13.57 -3.27 18.50
C ARG A 9 13.16 -3.91 19.82
N GLU A 10 12.10 -3.43 20.44
CA GLU A 10 11.56 -3.97 21.69
C GLU A 10 10.70 -5.21 21.48
N LEU A 11 10.31 -5.47 20.22
CA LEU A 11 9.50 -6.63 19.86
C LEU A 11 10.35 -7.87 19.65
N SER A 12 9.79 -9.03 20.04
CA SER A 12 10.47 -10.30 19.87
C SER A 12 10.64 -10.64 18.38
N SER A 13 11.89 -10.82 17.92
CA SER A 13 12.18 -11.25 16.55
C SER A 13 11.87 -12.74 16.28
N GLU A 14 11.63 -13.52 17.33
CA GLU A 14 11.28 -14.94 17.21
C GLU A 14 9.83 -15.17 16.78
N LYS A 15 8.97 -14.17 16.94
CA LYS A 15 7.55 -14.22 16.58
C LYS A 15 7.22 -13.19 15.53
N LYS A 16 6.27 -13.50 14.66
CA LYS A 16 5.70 -12.48 13.78
C LYS A 16 4.86 -11.49 14.59
N ASN A 17 5.12 -10.22 14.39
CA ASN A 17 4.45 -9.12 15.10
C ASN A 17 3.72 -8.24 14.08
N PRO A 18 2.43 -8.48 13.77
CA PRO A 18 1.70 -7.59 12.90
C PRO A 18 1.40 -6.27 13.62
N MET A 19 1.68 -5.15 12.95
CA MET A 19 1.35 -3.81 13.40
C MET A 19 0.40 -3.14 12.41
N ILE A 20 -0.73 -2.68 12.91
CA ILE A 20 -1.74 -2.00 12.09
C ILE A 20 -1.89 -0.57 12.58
N PHE A 21 -1.59 0.38 11.71
CA PHE A 21 -1.77 1.81 11.97
C PHE A 21 -2.98 2.30 11.18
N GLY A 22 -4.00 2.78 11.87
CA GLY A 22 -5.22 3.26 11.25
C GLY A 22 -5.42 4.77 11.40
N ASP A 23 -5.67 5.46 10.28
CA ASP A 23 -6.13 6.84 10.23
C ASP A 23 -5.26 7.87 11.00
N LEU A 24 -3.92 7.74 10.89
CA LEU A 24 -2.95 8.52 11.63
C LEU A 24 -2.23 9.60 10.78
N LEU A 25 -2.80 9.99 9.64
CA LEU A 25 -2.15 10.92 8.71
C LEU A 25 -1.96 12.35 9.25
N LEU A 26 -2.70 12.72 10.31
CA LEU A 26 -2.58 14.03 10.95
C LEU A 26 -1.53 14.05 12.06
N GLU A 27 -0.99 12.91 12.44
CA GLU A 27 0.04 12.79 13.48
C GLU A 27 1.45 12.78 12.87
N LYS A 28 2.47 12.95 13.72
CA LYS A 28 3.87 12.82 13.30
C LYS A 28 4.13 11.40 12.80
N GLN A 29 4.69 11.30 11.60
CA GLN A 29 4.88 10.02 10.91
C GLN A 29 6.20 9.32 11.26
N ASN A 30 7.11 9.95 11.99
CA ASN A 30 8.44 9.41 12.25
C ASN A 30 8.44 8.02 12.89
N THR A 31 7.58 7.78 13.87
CA THR A 31 7.46 6.48 14.54
C THR A 31 6.94 5.40 13.59
N TYR A 32 5.91 5.72 12.81
CA TYR A 32 5.30 4.80 11.86
C TYR A 32 6.26 4.47 10.71
N GLU A 33 6.99 5.47 10.22
CA GLU A 33 8.01 5.29 9.20
C GLU A 33 9.13 4.35 9.67
N THR A 34 9.48 4.37 10.96
CA THR A 34 10.46 3.47 11.55
C THR A 34 10.03 2.00 11.40
N TYR A 35 8.76 1.68 11.56
CA TYR A 35 8.24 0.34 11.33
C TYR A 35 8.38 -0.09 9.86
N TYR A 36 8.09 0.81 8.92
CA TYR A 36 8.25 0.52 7.49
C TYR A 36 9.70 0.30 7.08
N VAL A 37 10.63 1.01 7.70
CA VAL A 37 12.06 0.95 7.36
C VAL A 37 12.77 -0.18 8.11
N ARG A 38 12.47 -0.37 9.39
CA ARG A 38 13.23 -1.25 10.30
C ARG A 38 12.46 -2.45 10.84
N GLY A 39 11.14 -2.44 10.76
CA GLY A 39 10.29 -3.51 11.31
C GLY A 39 10.66 -4.90 10.79
N ARG A 40 11.13 -4.99 9.55
CA ARG A 40 11.57 -6.23 8.93
C ARG A 40 12.64 -6.97 9.75
N HIS A 41 13.58 -6.25 10.35
CA HIS A 41 14.64 -6.82 11.19
C HIS A 41 14.11 -7.37 12.52
N SER A 42 12.96 -6.89 12.97
CA SER A 42 12.27 -7.32 14.18
C SER A 42 11.10 -8.27 13.89
N ASN A 43 11.02 -8.82 12.67
CA ASN A 43 9.93 -9.69 12.21
C ASN A 43 8.55 -9.05 12.36
N VAL A 44 8.43 -7.78 11.99
CA VAL A 44 7.21 -6.99 12.04
C VAL A 44 6.63 -6.81 10.65
N ASP A 45 5.38 -7.23 10.47
CA ASP A 45 4.60 -6.92 9.28
C ASP A 45 3.78 -5.65 9.55
N CYS A 46 3.99 -4.61 8.75
CA CYS A 46 3.33 -3.32 8.93
C CYS A 46 2.16 -3.15 7.96
N PHE A 47 1.01 -2.76 8.51
CA PHE A 47 -0.18 -2.38 7.75
C PHE A 47 -0.52 -0.94 8.08
N TYR A 48 -0.67 -0.11 7.07
CA TYR A 48 -1.04 1.29 7.23
C TYR A 48 -2.36 1.56 6.50
N LEU A 49 -3.39 1.91 7.25
CA LEU A 49 -4.71 2.25 6.73
C LEU A 49 -4.82 3.75 6.54
N ALA A 50 -5.00 4.19 5.31
CA ALA A 50 -5.11 5.60 4.99
C ALA A 50 -6.30 5.87 4.07
N GLN A 51 -7.00 6.97 4.33
CA GLN A 51 -8.12 7.40 3.49
C GLN A 51 -7.65 8.16 2.24
N ASN A 52 -6.50 8.81 2.32
CA ASN A 52 -5.95 9.63 1.25
C ASN A 52 -4.51 9.23 0.93
N TYR A 53 -4.30 8.69 -0.25
CA TYR A 53 -2.98 8.28 -0.70
C TYR A 53 -1.98 9.45 -0.75
N PHE A 54 -2.38 10.60 -1.28
CA PHE A 54 -1.48 11.74 -1.46
C PHE A 54 -0.97 12.36 -0.14
N LYS A 55 -1.58 12.01 0.98
CA LYS A 55 -1.13 12.43 2.31
C LYS A 55 -0.09 11.49 2.93
N LEU A 56 0.17 10.34 2.30
CA LEU A 56 1.25 9.46 2.73
C LEU A 56 2.60 10.14 2.54
N SER A 57 3.52 9.91 3.46
CA SER A 57 4.88 10.42 3.29
C SER A 57 5.59 9.73 2.12
N VAL A 58 6.58 10.40 1.54
CA VAL A 58 7.40 9.83 0.46
C VAL A 58 8.04 8.52 0.89
N LYS A 59 8.54 8.45 2.13
CA LYS A 59 9.15 7.23 2.67
C LYS A 59 8.18 6.07 2.76
N GLN A 60 6.94 6.32 3.17
CA GLN A 60 5.91 5.28 3.24
C GLN A 60 5.54 4.78 1.85
N SER A 61 5.33 5.68 0.88
CA SER A 61 4.99 5.27 -0.48
C SER A 61 6.12 4.53 -1.20
N GLU A 62 7.37 4.91 -0.98
CA GLU A 62 8.54 4.24 -1.58
C GLU A 62 8.84 2.86 -0.96
N ARG A 63 8.50 2.66 0.30
CA ARG A 63 8.76 1.40 1.02
C ARG A 63 7.58 0.43 1.00
N MET A 64 6.48 0.86 0.49
CA MET A 64 5.28 0.04 0.35
C MET A 64 5.55 -1.17 -0.55
N ARG A 65 5.27 -2.36 -0.07
CA ARG A 65 5.41 -3.59 -0.85
C ARG A 65 4.14 -3.95 -1.59
N ILE A 66 3.01 -3.85 -0.90
CA ILE A 66 1.69 -4.16 -1.45
C ILE A 66 0.77 -3.01 -1.13
N SER A 67 0.02 -2.56 -2.12
CA SER A 67 -1.09 -1.64 -1.94
C SER A 67 -2.40 -2.33 -2.24
N CYS A 68 -3.36 -2.20 -1.34
CA CYS A 68 -4.72 -2.65 -1.51
C CYS A 68 -5.61 -1.42 -1.68
N LEU A 69 -6.05 -1.17 -2.91
CA LEU A 69 -6.80 0.03 -3.28
C LEU A 69 -8.30 -0.25 -3.31
N PHE A 70 -9.00 0.36 -2.39
CA PHE A 70 -10.45 0.52 -2.43
C PHE A 70 -10.83 1.72 -3.29
N PRO A 71 -12.11 1.94 -3.63
CA PRO A 71 -12.51 3.06 -4.48
C PRO A 71 -11.91 4.39 -4.04
N GLN A 72 -11.24 5.07 -4.97
CA GLN A 72 -10.52 6.32 -4.77
C GLN A 72 -11.02 7.39 -5.73
N ASP A 73 -10.83 8.66 -5.37
CA ASP A 73 -11.08 9.78 -6.27
C ASP A 73 -9.98 9.89 -7.35
N LEU A 74 -10.24 10.72 -8.36
CA LEU A 74 -9.31 10.91 -9.47
C LEU A 74 -7.96 11.50 -9.03
N LYS A 75 -7.95 12.33 -8.00
CA LYS A 75 -6.71 12.94 -7.50
C LYS A 75 -5.78 11.88 -6.92
N ASN A 76 -6.30 11.01 -6.07
CA ASN A 76 -5.53 9.89 -5.52
C ASN A 76 -5.08 8.92 -6.61
N LEU A 77 -5.97 8.58 -7.57
CA LEU A 77 -5.62 7.71 -8.68
C LEU A 77 -4.49 8.27 -9.53
N ASN A 78 -4.49 9.56 -9.81
CA ASN A 78 -3.43 10.21 -10.59
C ASN A 78 -2.09 10.14 -9.84
N HIS A 79 -2.07 10.36 -8.53
CA HIS A 79 -0.85 10.23 -7.73
C HIS A 79 -0.30 8.80 -7.72
N ILE A 80 -1.16 7.81 -7.56
CA ILE A 80 -0.78 6.40 -7.61
C ILE A 80 -0.22 6.03 -8.98
N LEU A 81 -0.88 6.49 -10.05
CA LEU A 81 -0.44 6.27 -11.41
C LEU A 81 0.98 6.83 -11.65
N GLU A 82 1.19 8.10 -11.30
CA GLU A 82 2.48 8.77 -11.47
C GLU A 82 3.60 8.12 -10.66
N ASP A 83 3.30 7.72 -9.44
CA ASP A 83 4.29 7.15 -8.53
C ASP A 83 4.66 5.70 -8.87
N HIS A 84 3.71 4.88 -9.35
CA HIS A 84 3.91 3.43 -9.38
C HIS A 84 3.50 2.70 -10.66
N VAL A 85 2.68 3.28 -11.50
CA VAL A 85 1.97 2.57 -12.57
C VAL A 85 2.30 3.05 -13.97
N GLU A 86 2.75 4.29 -14.11
CA GLU A 86 2.94 4.98 -15.40
C GLU A 86 3.82 4.21 -16.38
N SER A 87 4.84 3.50 -15.88
CA SER A 87 5.71 2.67 -16.72
C SER A 87 5.08 1.37 -17.21
N ASP A 88 3.99 0.94 -16.57
CA ASP A 88 3.37 -0.36 -16.82
C ASP A 88 2.16 -0.27 -17.76
N MET A 89 1.39 0.80 -17.65
CA MET A 89 0.15 0.98 -18.43
C MET A 89 -0.23 2.46 -18.55
N THR A 90 -1.14 2.74 -19.49
CA THR A 90 -1.67 4.09 -19.67
C THR A 90 -2.65 4.47 -18.57
N LYS A 91 -2.89 5.76 -18.40
CA LYS A 91 -3.89 6.30 -17.47
C LYS A 91 -5.28 5.73 -17.75
N LYS A 92 -5.65 5.61 -19.03
CA LYS A 92 -6.93 5.04 -19.45
C LYS A 92 -7.07 3.59 -19.02
N ASP A 93 -6.04 2.79 -19.24
CA ASP A 93 -6.04 1.36 -18.89
C ASP A 93 -6.07 1.16 -17.37
N PHE A 94 -5.32 1.97 -16.63
CA PHE A 94 -5.33 1.92 -15.17
C PHE A 94 -6.70 2.28 -14.57
N ARG A 95 -7.33 3.33 -15.07
CA ARG A 95 -8.69 3.71 -14.64
C ARG A 95 -9.70 2.62 -14.92
N LYS A 96 -9.61 1.99 -16.08
CA LYS A 96 -10.47 0.86 -16.46
C LYS A 96 -10.25 -0.34 -15.53
N LEU A 97 -9.01 -0.66 -15.22
CA LEU A 97 -8.66 -1.73 -14.29
C LEU A 97 -9.24 -1.47 -12.89
N CYS A 98 -9.09 -0.27 -12.37
CA CYS A 98 -9.68 0.13 -11.08
C CYS A 98 -11.20 -0.01 -11.10
N LYS A 99 -11.85 0.52 -12.14
CA LYS A 99 -13.30 0.45 -12.28
C LYS A 99 -13.80 -1.01 -12.25
N THR A 100 -13.16 -1.90 -12.97
CA THR A 100 -13.55 -3.32 -13.00
C THR A 100 -13.28 -4.02 -11.66
N ALA A 101 -12.19 -3.68 -10.98
CA ALA A 101 -11.89 -4.21 -9.64
C ALA A 101 -12.93 -3.78 -8.59
N TRP A 102 -13.51 -2.60 -8.75
CA TRP A 102 -14.47 -2.01 -7.81
C TRP A 102 -15.94 -2.27 -8.13
N GLU A 103 -16.24 -3.00 -9.21
CA GLU A 103 -17.63 -3.34 -9.59
C GLU A 103 -18.34 -4.20 -8.53
N LYS A 104 -17.62 -5.11 -7.91
CA LYS A 104 -18.15 -5.94 -6.82
C LYS A 104 -18.24 -5.13 -5.53
N GLN A 105 -19.25 -5.39 -4.71
CA GLN A 105 -19.34 -4.80 -3.38
C GLN A 105 -18.06 -5.13 -2.58
N HIS A 106 -17.44 -4.11 -1.98
CA HIS A 106 -16.15 -4.22 -1.28
C HIS A 106 -14.98 -4.69 -2.17
N GLY A 107 -15.11 -4.56 -3.49
CA GLY A 107 -14.04 -4.87 -4.42
C GLY A 107 -12.81 -3.97 -4.23
N PHE A 108 -11.65 -4.52 -4.50
CA PHE A 108 -10.37 -3.81 -4.35
C PHE A 108 -9.37 -4.26 -5.43
N LEU A 109 -8.41 -3.38 -5.69
CA LEU A 109 -7.27 -3.66 -6.57
C LEU A 109 -6.02 -3.86 -5.73
N ILE A 110 -5.32 -4.98 -5.91
CA ILE A 110 -4.00 -5.20 -5.33
C ILE A 110 -2.93 -4.80 -6.34
N ILE A 111 -1.94 -4.04 -5.86
CA ILE A 111 -0.70 -3.77 -6.60
C ILE A 111 0.45 -4.30 -5.74
N ASP A 112 1.16 -5.30 -6.24
CA ASP A 112 2.34 -5.85 -5.60
C ASP A 112 3.61 -5.27 -6.25
N PHE A 113 4.26 -4.36 -5.57
CA PHE A 113 5.44 -3.65 -6.06
C PHE A 113 6.71 -4.49 -6.10
N SER A 114 6.69 -5.68 -5.50
CA SER A 114 7.81 -6.62 -5.52
C SER A 114 7.84 -7.50 -6.77
N ILE A 115 6.78 -7.45 -7.59
CA ILE A 115 6.57 -8.32 -8.74
C ILE A 115 6.50 -7.49 -10.03
N ARG A 116 7.04 -8.02 -11.12
CA ARG A 116 6.97 -7.38 -12.43
C ARG A 116 5.56 -7.42 -13.00
N LYS A 117 5.23 -6.46 -13.88
CA LYS A 117 3.88 -6.31 -14.46
C LYS A 117 3.34 -7.58 -15.13
N HIS A 118 4.18 -8.39 -15.75
CA HIS A 118 3.77 -9.62 -16.43
C HIS A 118 3.66 -10.85 -15.50
N ASN A 119 4.11 -10.72 -14.26
CA ASN A 119 4.19 -11.84 -13.32
C ASN A 119 3.15 -11.76 -12.19
N GLY A 120 2.13 -10.92 -12.33
CA GLY A 120 1.05 -10.82 -11.35
C GLY A 120 1.13 -9.62 -10.40
N LYS A 121 1.75 -8.53 -10.85
CA LYS A 121 1.78 -7.26 -10.10
C LYS A 121 0.39 -6.73 -9.78
N TYR A 122 -0.57 -6.90 -10.69
CA TYR A 122 -1.92 -6.37 -10.54
C TYR A 122 -2.92 -7.50 -10.35
N ARG A 123 -3.84 -7.35 -9.37
CA ARG A 123 -4.90 -8.30 -9.09
C ARG A 123 -6.20 -7.58 -8.76
N ARG A 124 -7.31 -8.01 -9.38
CA ARG A 124 -8.65 -7.63 -8.96
C ARG A 124 -9.07 -8.56 -7.82
N GLY A 125 -9.18 -8.02 -6.60
CA GLY A 125 -9.33 -8.87 -5.42
C GLY A 125 -8.08 -9.72 -5.17
N LEU A 126 -8.23 -10.86 -4.51
CA LEU A 126 -7.08 -11.71 -4.12
C LEU A 126 -6.55 -12.58 -5.25
N ASP A 127 -7.42 -13.04 -6.15
CA ASP A 127 -7.14 -14.19 -7.02
C ASP A 127 -7.15 -13.89 -8.52
N GLU A 128 -7.71 -12.76 -8.95
CA GLU A 128 -7.86 -12.45 -10.36
C GLU A 128 -6.71 -11.58 -10.88
N PHE A 129 -5.73 -12.21 -11.48
CA PHE A 129 -4.56 -11.52 -12.03
C PHE A 129 -4.90 -10.74 -13.29
N TYR A 130 -4.33 -9.55 -13.42
CA TYR A 130 -4.38 -8.72 -14.60
C TYR A 130 -2.96 -8.48 -15.13
N ILE A 131 -2.78 -8.73 -16.42
CA ILE A 131 -1.49 -8.53 -17.10
C ILE A 131 -1.64 -7.38 -18.10
N PRO A 132 -0.96 -6.25 -17.88
CA PRO A 132 -0.94 -5.15 -18.85
C PRO A 132 -0.30 -5.58 -20.19
N ASN A 133 -0.82 -5.03 -21.26
CA ASN A 133 -0.26 -5.24 -22.58
C ASN A 133 1.12 -4.62 -22.74
#